data_3d7ea3d59235ca134785c0b1e56b51e6
#
_entry.id   3d7ea3d59235ca134785c0b1e56b51e6
#
_cell.length_a   1.000
_cell.length_b   1.000
_cell.length_c   1.000
_cell.angle_alpha   90.00
_cell.angle_beta   90.00
_cell.angle_gamma   90.00
#
_symmetry.space_group_name_H-M   'P 1'
#
loop_
_entity.id
_entity.type
_entity.pdbx_description
1 polymer ?
#
loop_
_entity_poly.entity_id
_entity_poly.type
_entity_poly.pdbx_seq_one_letter_code
_entity_poly.pdbx_strand_id
1 'polypeptide(L)'
;QIIVTRILQPLNTIRRIQVAIPSRAEFEPGFYRWLERLARMAGNLECRIAFHGRNETLQLVNEFIRNRFPSVRAEYEEMAHWKELPTLGSQVREDHLFVIVTARKGTISYKTAMERLPEELNKFIKGKTIMIIFPDQYGSEMDDMTFAQPQHTEERSAYEAVREWIHNKV
;
A
#
# COMPACT_ATOMS: atom_id res chain seq x y z
N GLN A 1 -3.12 -10.43 -5.53
CA GLN A 1 -2.48 -9.43 -4.67
C GLN A 1 -1.10 -9.93 -4.21
N ILE A 2 -0.08 -9.09 -4.35
CA ILE A 2 1.27 -9.36 -3.86
C ILE A 2 1.59 -8.36 -2.75
N ILE A 3 2.16 -8.84 -1.66
CA ILE A 3 2.58 -8.01 -0.53
C ILE A 3 4.07 -8.30 -0.29
N VAL A 4 4.88 -7.25 -0.30
CA VAL A 4 6.30 -7.30 0.00
C VAL A 4 6.55 -6.54 1.29
N THR A 5 7.21 -7.17 2.26
CA THR A 5 7.45 -6.58 3.58
C THR A 5 8.93 -6.61 3.95
N ARG A 6 9.36 -5.56 4.62
CA ARG A 6 10.61 -5.52 5.37
C ARG A 6 10.26 -5.18 6.82
N ILE A 7 10.37 -6.17 7.69
CA ILE A 7 10.04 -6.06 9.10
C ILE A 7 11.35 -5.96 9.89
N LEU A 8 11.55 -4.84 10.57
CA LEU A 8 12.75 -4.58 11.38
C LEU A 8 12.51 -4.74 12.87
N GLN A 9 11.24 -4.76 13.29
CA GLN A 9 10.83 -4.88 14.68
C GLN A 9 9.67 -5.87 14.82
N PRO A 10 9.46 -6.48 15.98
CA PRO A 10 8.30 -7.34 16.23
C PRO A 10 6.99 -6.58 15.94
N LEU A 11 6.04 -7.22 15.26
CA LEU A 11 4.78 -6.58 14.87
C LEU A 11 3.96 -6.07 16.05
N ASN A 12 4.06 -6.70 17.21
CA ASN A 12 3.38 -6.27 18.45
C ASN A 12 3.92 -4.95 19.02
N THR A 13 5.04 -4.43 18.51
CA THR A 13 5.56 -3.10 18.88
C THR A 13 4.99 -1.98 18.01
N ILE A 14 4.29 -2.32 16.93
CA ILE A 14 3.70 -1.34 16.03
C ILE A 14 2.54 -0.62 16.73
N ARG A 15 2.61 0.70 16.78
CA ARG A 15 1.61 1.58 17.41
C ARG A 15 0.75 2.32 16.38
N ARG A 16 1.24 2.43 15.17
CA ARG A 16 0.54 3.13 14.09
C ARG A 16 0.87 2.52 12.74
N ILE A 17 -0.14 2.37 11.90
CA ILE A 17 0.02 2.02 10.49
C ILE A 17 -0.20 3.31 9.68
N GLN A 18 0.75 3.67 8.82
CA GLN A 18 0.67 4.81 7.90
C GLN A 18 0.50 4.25 6.49
N VAL A 19 -0.60 4.55 5.82
CA VAL A 19 -0.95 3.99 4.50
C VAL A 19 -0.96 5.08 3.45
N ALA A 20 -0.03 5.04 2.49
CA ALA A 20 -0.03 5.91 1.33
C ALA A 20 -0.83 5.26 0.20
N ILE A 21 -1.84 5.98 -0.29
CA ILE A 21 -2.78 5.50 -1.32
C ILE A 21 -2.64 6.37 -2.57
N PRO A 22 -2.38 5.79 -3.75
CA PRO A 22 -2.34 6.54 -5.00
C PRO A 22 -3.74 7.04 -5.38
N SER A 23 -3.80 8.17 -6.08
CA SER A 23 -5.07 8.66 -6.61
C SER A 23 -5.71 7.64 -7.55
N ARG A 24 -7.03 7.53 -7.51
CA ARG A 24 -7.84 6.58 -8.30
C ARG A 24 -7.66 5.10 -7.93
N ALA A 25 -7.06 4.82 -6.76
CA ALA A 25 -6.94 3.44 -6.27
C ALA A 25 -8.30 2.77 -6.07
N GLU A 26 -9.34 3.53 -5.78
CA GLU A 26 -10.73 3.09 -5.63
C GLU A 26 -11.32 2.42 -6.87
N PHE A 27 -10.74 2.68 -8.05
CA PHE A 27 -11.16 2.05 -9.31
C PHE A 27 -10.41 0.75 -9.64
N GLU A 28 -9.44 0.35 -8.79
CA GLU A 28 -8.73 -0.91 -8.97
C GLU A 28 -9.53 -2.08 -8.40
N PRO A 29 -9.61 -3.22 -9.09
CA PRO A 29 -10.41 -4.38 -8.64
C PRO A 29 -10.05 -4.89 -7.25
N GLY A 30 -8.78 -4.76 -6.86
CA GLY A 30 -8.28 -5.20 -5.55
C GLY A 30 -8.43 -4.20 -4.41
N PHE A 31 -9.08 -3.04 -4.63
CA PHE A 31 -9.16 -1.94 -3.65
C PHE A 31 -9.69 -2.39 -2.29
N TYR A 32 -10.90 -2.90 -2.23
CA TYR A 32 -11.52 -3.31 -0.97
C TYR A 32 -10.81 -4.51 -0.31
N ARG A 33 -10.14 -5.36 -1.08
CA ARG A 33 -9.43 -6.52 -0.56
C ARG A 33 -8.21 -6.14 0.27
N TRP A 34 -7.36 -5.23 -0.21
CA TRP A 34 -6.22 -4.77 0.59
C TRP A 34 -6.68 -3.90 1.76
N LEU A 35 -7.70 -3.09 1.57
CA LEU A 35 -8.27 -2.23 2.62
C LEU A 35 -8.80 -3.06 3.79
N GLU A 36 -9.57 -4.12 3.50
CA GLU A 36 -10.04 -5.07 4.51
C GLU A 36 -8.89 -5.72 5.28
N ARG A 37 -7.84 -6.15 4.59
CA ARG A 37 -6.67 -6.76 5.23
C ARG A 37 -5.95 -5.81 6.17
N LEU A 38 -5.77 -4.56 5.78
CA LEU A 38 -5.15 -3.54 6.62
C LEU A 38 -6.03 -3.19 7.82
N ALA A 39 -7.35 -3.09 7.64
CA ALA A 39 -8.29 -2.86 8.74
C ALA A 39 -8.24 -4.00 9.77
N ARG A 40 -8.25 -5.25 9.31
CA ARG A 40 -8.10 -6.43 10.20
C ARG A 40 -6.73 -6.43 10.91
N MET A 41 -5.66 -6.08 10.21
CA MET A 41 -4.33 -5.97 10.81
C MET A 41 -4.30 -4.91 11.90
N ALA A 42 -4.85 -3.72 11.66
CA ALA A 42 -4.93 -2.65 12.65
C ALA A 42 -5.74 -3.07 13.89
N GLY A 43 -6.86 -3.78 13.68
CA GLY A 43 -7.67 -4.33 14.76
C GLY A 43 -6.90 -5.37 15.58
N ASN A 44 -6.22 -6.32 14.93
CA ASN A 44 -5.47 -7.39 15.60
C ASN A 44 -4.24 -6.85 16.37
N LEU A 45 -3.62 -5.77 15.88
CA LEU A 45 -2.49 -5.12 16.54
C LEU A 45 -2.94 -4.06 17.57
N GLU A 46 -4.26 -3.81 17.68
CA GLU A 46 -4.85 -2.77 18.53
C GLU A 46 -4.22 -1.39 18.33
N CYS A 47 -3.72 -1.12 17.12
CA CYS A 47 -3.03 0.11 16.77
C CYS A 47 -3.92 1.06 15.97
N ARG A 48 -3.47 2.32 15.82
CA ARG A 48 -4.12 3.30 14.94
C ARG A 48 -3.70 3.06 13.50
N ILE A 49 -4.59 3.40 12.56
CA ILE A 49 -4.29 3.40 11.13
C ILE A 49 -4.61 4.76 10.53
N ALA A 50 -3.65 5.35 9.84
CA ALA A 50 -3.82 6.62 9.12
C ALA A 50 -3.73 6.37 7.61
N PHE A 51 -4.73 6.82 6.89
CA PHE A 51 -4.79 6.73 5.43
C PHE A 51 -4.46 8.09 4.81
N HIS A 52 -3.48 8.11 3.92
CA HIS A 52 -3.03 9.28 3.19
C HIS A 52 -3.33 9.12 1.71
N GLY A 53 -4.11 10.02 1.15
CA GLY A 53 -4.53 9.96 -0.24
C GLY A 53 -5.37 11.17 -0.64
N ARG A 54 -5.97 11.14 -1.82
CA ARG A 54 -6.89 12.20 -2.24
C ARG A 54 -8.23 12.10 -1.51
N ASN A 55 -8.86 13.23 -1.31
CA ASN A 55 -10.12 13.32 -0.57
C ASN A 55 -11.20 12.38 -1.09
N GLU A 56 -11.34 12.24 -2.41
CA GLU A 56 -12.34 11.37 -3.02
C GLU A 56 -12.10 9.90 -2.63
N THR A 57 -10.85 9.44 -2.69
CA THR A 57 -10.47 8.09 -2.28
C THR A 57 -10.65 7.90 -0.77
N LEU A 58 -10.27 8.92 0.04
CA LEU A 58 -10.38 8.86 1.50
C LEU A 58 -11.84 8.80 1.99
N GLN A 59 -12.78 9.43 1.29
CA GLN A 59 -14.20 9.32 1.60
C GLN A 59 -14.71 7.88 1.50
N LEU A 60 -14.34 7.17 0.42
CA LEU A 60 -14.71 5.76 0.25
C LEU A 60 -14.02 4.85 1.27
N VAL A 61 -12.75 5.13 1.61
CA VAL A 61 -12.04 4.40 2.67
C VAL A 61 -12.74 4.60 4.01
N ASN A 62 -13.11 5.84 4.35
CA ASN A 62 -13.81 6.16 5.59
C ASN A 62 -15.17 5.45 5.67
N GLU A 63 -15.96 5.51 4.60
CA GLU A 63 -17.26 4.83 4.55
C GLU A 63 -17.09 3.31 4.76
N PHE A 64 -16.16 2.69 4.08
CA PHE A 64 -15.88 1.26 4.22
C PHE A 64 -15.45 0.89 5.64
N ILE A 65 -14.52 1.64 6.24
CA ILE A 65 -14.03 1.37 7.60
C ILE A 65 -15.14 1.55 8.62
N ARG A 66 -15.90 2.64 8.56
CA ARG A 66 -17.01 2.89 9.49
C ARG A 66 -18.07 1.80 9.45
N ASN A 67 -18.39 1.30 8.26
CA ASN A 67 -19.45 0.33 8.09
C ASN A 67 -19.01 -1.11 8.46
N ARG A 68 -17.75 -1.47 8.18
CA ARG A 68 -17.28 -2.86 8.34
C ARG A 68 -16.34 -3.09 9.51
N PHE A 69 -15.66 -2.04 9.97
CA PHE A 69 -14.64 -2.10 11.02
C PHE A 69 -14.78 -0.95 12.03
N PRO A 70 -15.94 -0.77 12.67
CA PRO A 70 -16.21 0.41 13.51
C PRO A 70 -15.31 0.50 14.76
N SER A 71 -14.68 -0.59 15.16
CA SER A 71 -13.72 -0.61 16.27
C SER A 71 -12.31 -0.15 15.89
N VAL A 72 -11.98 -0.07 14.59
CA VAL A 72 -10.67 0.37 14.12
C VAL A 72 -10.54 1.89 14.26
N ARG A 73 -9.47 2.31 14.92
CA ARG A 73 -9.15 3.74 15.09
C ARG A 73 -8.46 4.28 13.84
N ALA A 74 -9.25 4.76 12.89
CA ALA A 74 -8.78 5.27 11.61
C ALA A 74 -8.70 6.79 11.58
N GLU A 75 -7.68 7.33 10.93
CA GLU A 75 -7.43 8.74 10.67
C GLU A 75 -7.27 8.92 9.15
N TYR A 76 -7.63 10.10 8.64
CA TYR A 76 -7.65 10.39 7.20
C TYR A 76 -6.95 11.71 6.97
N GLU A 77 -5.86 11.70 6.21
CA GLU A 77 -5.02 12.86 5.94
C GLU A 77 -4.84 13.03 4.43
N GLU A 78 -5.09 14.23 3.94
CA GLU A 78 -4.97 14.47 2.51
C GLU A 78 -3.51 14.41 2.05
N MET A 79 -3.27 13.64 1.00
CA MET A 79 -2.05 13.62 0.21
C MET A 79 -2.46 13.80 -1.25
N ALA A 80 -2.48 15.06 -1.70
CA ALA A 80 -3.02 15.41 -3.02
C ALA A 80 -2.16 14.86 -4.17
N HIS A 81 -0.85 14.75 -3.94
CA HIS A 81 0.11 14.34 -4.96
C HIS A 81 1.05 13.24 -4.48
N TRP A 82 1.28 12.24 -5.32
CA TRP A 82 2.22 11.15 -5.03
C TRP A 82 3.64 11.61 -4.71
N LYS A 83 4.05 12.76 -5.23
CA LYS A 83 5.35 13.39 -4.93
C LYS A 83 5.53 13.79 -3.46
N GLU A 84 4.46 13.79 -2.66
CA GLU A 84 4.50 14.04 -1.22
C GLU A 84 4.90 12.79 -0.40
N LEU A 85 4.95 11.61 -1.04
CA LEU A 85 5.32 10.34 -0.42
C LEU A 85 6.66 10.39 0.37
N PRO A 86 7.74 11.04 -0.11
CA PRO A 86 8.98 11.19 0.66
C PRO A 86 8.77 11.98 1.95
N THR A 87 7.95 13.02 1.92
CA THR A 87 7.62 13.84 3.10
C THR A 87 6.87 13.01 4.14
N LEU A 88 5.85 12.26 3.71
CA LEU A 88 5.14 11.32 4.57
C LEU A 88 6.11 10.27 5.13
N GLY A 89 6.94 9.67 4.28
CA GLY A 89 7.93 8.67 4.66
C GLY A 89 8.90 9.19 5.74
N SER A 90 9.31 10.47 5.68
CA SER A 90 10.19 11.08 6.68
C SER A 90 9.53 11.20 8.06
N GLN A 91 8.21 11.32 8.13
CA GLN A 91 7.42 11.43 9.36
C GLN A 91 7.16 10.07 10.03
N VAL A 92 7.38 8.96 9.32
CA VAL A 92 7.23 7.60 9.85
C VAL A 92 8.28 7.35 10.93
N ARG A 93 7.85 6.91 12.11
CA ARG A 93 8.71 6.56 13.23
C ARG A 93 9.07 5.07 13.23
N GLU A 94 9.95 4.68 14.13
CA GLU A 94 10.39 3.28 14.26
C GLU A 94 9.25 2.35 14.71
N ASP A 95 8.32 2.84 15.55
CA ASP A 95 7.13 2.12 16.02
C ASP A 95 5.95 2.18 15.04
N HIS A 96 6.18 2.65 13.81
CA HIS A 96 5.18 2.68 12.76
C HIS A 96 5.44 1.58 11.71
N LEU A 97 4.36 1.04 11.15
CA LEU A 97 4.38 0.32 9.88
C LEU A 97 4.03 1.27 8.75
N PHE A 98 4.94 1.49 7.82
CA PHE A 98 4.68 2.27 6.62
C PHE A 98 4.20 1.37 5.49
N VAL A 99 2.98 1.57 5.05
CA VAL A 99 2.34 0.82 3.96
C VAL A 99 2.24 1.71 2.73
N ILE A 100 2.71 1.22 1.61
CA ILE A 100 2.62 1.89 0.32
C ILE A 100 1.77 1.02 -0.60
N VAL A 101 0.60 1.51 -0.97
CA VAL A 101 -0.23 0.89 -2.01
C VAL A 101 0.29 1.36 -3.35
N THR A 102 0.73 0.43 -4.18
CA THR A 102 1.24 0.73 -5.52
C THR A 102 0.19 0.43 -6.58
N ALA A 103 0.51 0.76 -7.81
CA ALA A 103 -0.26 0.39 -8.98
C ALA A 103 0.66 -0.21 -10.04
N ARG A 104 0.11 -1.04 -10.90
CA ARG A 104 0.85 -1.64 -12.02
C ARG A 104 0.73 -0.78 -13.26
N LYS A 105 1.76 -0.80 -14.09
CA LYS A 105 1.74 -0.10 -15.38
C LYS A 105 0.53 -0.55 -16.21
N GLY A 106 -0.19 0.42 -16.75
CA GLY A 106 -1.43 0.17 -17.50
C GLY A 106 -2.71 0.22 -16.67
N THR A 107 -2.64 0.35 -15.34
CA THR A 107 -3.84 0.55 -14.51
C THR A 107 -4.13 2.03 -14.27
N ILE A 108 -5.36 2.35 -13.85
CA ILE A 108 -5.85 3.74 -13.74
C ILE A 108 -5.16 4.54 -12.62
N SER A 109 -4.75 3.85 -11.56
CA SER A 109 -4.07 4.47 -10.40
C SER A 109 -2.55 4.59 -10.57
N TYR A 110 -1.99 4.03 -11.65
CA TYR A 110 -0.56 4.06 -11.93
C TYR A 110 -0.01 5.47 -12.09
N LYS A 111 1.18 5.70 -11.52
CA LYS A 111 1.96 6.93 -11.66
C LYS A 111 3.38 6.59 -12.09
N THR A 112 3.90 7.30 -13.08
CA THR A 112 5.29 7.11 -13.56
C THR A 112 6.32 7.21 -12.42
N ALA A 113 6.04 8.02 -11.39
CA ALA A 113 6.89 8.13 -10.20
C ALA A 113 7.01 6.79 -9.42
N MET A 114 6.10 5.85 -9.61
CA MET A 114 6.18 4.52 -8.97
C MET A 114 7.31 3.66 -9.52
N GLU A 115 7.79 3.91 -10.74
CA GLU A 115 8.95 3.23 -11.31
C GLU A 115 10.23 3.51 -10.51
N ARG A 116 10.31 4.70 -9.91
CA ARG A 116 11.46 5.13 -9.11
C ARG A 116 11.29 4.86 -7.61
N LEU A 117 10.20 4.18 -7.24
CA LEU A 117 9.90 3.90 -5.83
C LEU A 117 11.06 3.23 -5.08
N PRO A 118 11.78 2.20 -5.62
CA PRO A 118 12.91 1.58 -4.93
C PRO A 118 14.04 2.58 -4.62
N GLU A 119 14.35 3.48 -5.55
CA GLU A 119 15.39 4.50 -5.37
C GLU A 119 14.97 5.54 -4.32
N GLU A 120 13.72 5.95 -4.35
CA GLU A 120 13.18 6.93 -3.41
C GLU A 120 13.06 6.35 -2.00
N LEU A 121 12.58 5.11 -1.87
CA LEU A 121 12.49 4.42 -0.59
C LEU A 121 13.85 4.35 0.12
N ASN A 122 14.94 4.16 -0.60
CA ASN A 122 16.29 4.17 -0.03
C ASN A 122 16.63 5.46 0.72
N LYS A 123 16.04 6.59 0.32
CA LYS A 123 16.38 7.91 0.86
C LYS A 123 15.67 8.19 2.19
N PHE A 124 14.42 7.76 2.35
CA PHE A 124 13.60 8.19 3.50
C PHE A 124 13.10 7.06 4.41
N ILE A 125 13.33 5.78 4.06
CA ILE A 125 12.84 4.65 4.88
C ILE A 125 13.93 3.81 5.52
N LYS A 126 15.17 4.28 5.52
CA LYS A 126 16.26 3.56 6.19
C LYS A 126 15.91 3.36 7.67
N GLY A 127 15.98 2.11 8.15
CA GLY A 127 15.66 1.78 9.55
C GLY A 127 14.17 1.70 9.87
N LYS A 128 13.25 1.69 8.88
CA LYS A 128 11.80 1.65 9.11
C LYS A 128 11.19 0.34 8.65
N THR A 129 10.14 -0.10 9.34
CA THR A 129 9.31 -1.24 8.94
C THR A 129 8.37 -0.81 7.83
N ILE A 130 8.42 -1.51 6.68
CA ILE A 130 7.62 -1.16 5.50
C ILE A 130 6.86 -2.35 4.95
N MET A 131 5.77 -2.04 4.28
CA MET A 131 4.97 -2.97 3.50
C MET A 131 4.60 -2.32 2.17
N ILE A 132 4.83 -3.01 1.06
CA ILE A 132 4.41 -2.56 -0.27
C ILE A 132 3.33 -3.52 -0.75
N ILE A 133 2.20 -2.97 -1.14
CA ILE A 133 1.05 -3.73 -1.63
C ILE A 133 0.89 -3.48 -3.13
N PHE A 134 0.93 -4.55 -3.90
CA PHE A 134 0.53 -4.58 -5.30
C PHE A 134 -0.90 -5.14 -5.36
N PRO A 135 -1.93 -4.31 -5.59
CA PRO A 135 -3.31 -4.74 -5.61
C PRO A 135 -3.58 -5.84 -6.64
N ASP A 136 -4.64 -6.61 -6.42
CA ASP A 136 -5.16 -7.52 -7.44
C ASP A 136 -5.66 -6.73 -8.65
N GLN A 137 -5.42 -7.27 -9.82
CA GLN A 137 -5.93 -6.73 -11.08
C GLN A 137 -7.23 -7.42 -11.53
N TYR A 138 -7.52 -8.59 -10.94
CA TYR A 138 -8.69 -9.37 -11.28
C TYR A 138 -9.72 -9.25 -10.17
N GLY A 139 -10.97 -9.03 -10.52
CA GLY A 139 -12.11 -9.10 -9.59
C GLY A 139 -12.22 -10.47 -8.94
N SER A 140 -12.88 -10.55 -7.78
CA SER A 140 -13.07 -11.80 -7.03
C SER A 140 -14.03 -12.79 -7.71
N GLU A 141 -14.72 -12.39 -8.77
CA GLU A 141 -15.47 -13.28 -9.63
C GLU A 141 -14.52 -13.74 -10.73
N MET A 142 -13.92 -14.90 -10.50
CA MET A 142 -13.33 -15.68 -11.58
C MET A 142 -14.48 -16.16 -12.47
N ASP A 143 -14.73 -15.39 -13.50
CA ASP A 143 -15.34 -15.97 -14.67
C ASP A 143 -14.26 -16.85 -15.33
N ASP A 144 -14.43 -18.16 -15.23
CA ASP A 144 -13.47 -19.21 -15.60
C ASP A 144 -13.11 -19.26 -17.09
N MET A 145 -13.37 -18.21 -17.86
CA MET A 145 -13.38 -18.29 -19.32
C MET A 145 -12.51 -17.26 -20.06
N THR A 146 -11.56 -16.56 -19.43
CA THR A 146 -10.67 -15.74 -20.26
C THR A 146 -9.22 -15.83 -19.78
N PHE A 147 -8.53 -16.88 -20.20
CA PHE A 147 -7.07 -16.95 -20.21
C PHE A 147 -6.50 -16.06 -21.34
N ALA A 148 -6.58 -14.76 -21.19
CA ALA A 148 -5.63 -13.89 -21.86
C ALA A 148 -4.37 -13.89 -21.02
N GLN A 149 -3.32 -14.58 -21.47
CA GLN A 149 -2.01 -14.53 -20.81
C GLN A 149 -1.55 -13.07 -20.75
N PRO A 150 -1.28 -12.51 -19.55
CA PRO A 150 -0.62 -11.21 -19.47
C PRO A 150 0.76 -11.34 -20.10
N GLN A 151 1.17 -10.34 -20.87
CA GLN A 151 2.54 -10.27 -21.37
C GLN A 151 3.48 -10.06 -20.17
N HIS A 152 4.13 -11.14 -19.74
CA HIS A 152 4.88 -11.28 -18.48
C HIS A 152 6.18 -10.50 -18.39
N THR A 153 6.56 -9.69 -19.39
CA THR A 153 7.94 -9.22 -19.52
C THR A 153 8.26 -7.95 -18.72
N GLU A 154 7.29 -7.07 -18.48
CA GLU A 154 7.54 -5.79 -17.79
C GLU A 154 7.14 -5.80 -16.30
N GLU A 155 6.20 -6.63 -15.90
CA GLU A 155 5.74 -6.73 -14.50
C GLU A 155 6.79 -7.36 -13.57
N ARG A 156 7.63 -8.27 -14.10
CA ARG A 156 8.75 -8.85 -13.37
C ARG A 156 9.76 -7.80 -12.92
N SER A 157 10.03 -6.82 -13.74
CA SER A 157 11.08 -5.82 -13.51
C SER A 157 10.84 -4.98 -12.23
N ALA A 158 9.65 -4.43 -12.02
CA ALA A 158 9.38 -3.61 -10.83
C ALA A 158 9.31 -4.46 -9.54
N TYR A 159 8.70 -5.64 -9.62
CA TYR A 159 8.63 -6.56 -8.49
C TYR A 159 10.02 -7.13 -8.13
N GLU A 160 10.79 -7.54 -9.12
CA GLU A 160 12.14 -8.05 -8.93
C GLU A 160 13.08 -6.97 -8.38
N ALA A 161 13.00 -5.74 -8.88
CA ALA A 161 13.77 -4.62 -8.35
C ALA A 161 13.45 -4.32 -6.88
N VAL A 162 12.18 -4.35 -6.48
CA VAL A 162 11.77 -4.17 -5.08
C VAL A 162 12.22 -5.35 -4.23
N ARG A 163 12.09 -6.57 -4.72
CA ARG A 163 12.52 -7.79 -4.04
C ARG A 163 14.03 -7.82 -3.82
N GLU A 164 14.81 -7.53 -4.87
CA GLU A 164 16.27 -7.46 -4.80
C GLU A 164 16.73 -6.34 -3.87
N TRP A 165 16.07 -5.20 -3.92
CA TRP A 165 16.37 -4.10 -3.01
C TRP A 165 16.17 -4.50 -1.53
N ILE A 166 15.11 -5.25 -1.22
CA ILE A 166 14.85 -5.76 0.14
C ILE A 166 15.91 -6.80 0.55
N HIS A 167 16.31 -7.70 -0.36
CA HIS A 167 17.28 -8.75 -0.07
C HIS A 167 18.71 -8.24 0.10
N ASN A 168 19.11 -7.24 -0.69
CA ASN A 168 20.49 -6.70 -0.66
C ASN A 168 20.76 -5.76 0.53
N LYS A 169 19.79 -5.55 1.42
CA LYS A 169 19.87 -4.64 2.56
C LYS A 169 19.71 -5.34 3.93
N VAL A 170 19.66 -6.67 3.93
CA VAL A 170 19.79 -7.53 5.12
C VAL A 170 21.25 -7.99 5.23
#